data_0cd69b23b80b2b771b32356d56be0b8b
#
_entry.id   0cd69b23b80b2b771b32356d56be0b8b
#
_cell.length_a   1.000
_cell.length_b   1.000
_cell.length_c   1.000
_cell.angle_alpha   90.00
_cell.angle_beta   90.00
_cell.angle_gamma   90.00
#
_symmetry.space_group_name_H-M   'P 1'
#
loop_
_entity.id
_entity.type
_entity.pdbx_description
1 polymer ?
#
loop_
_entity_poly.entity_id
_entity_poly.type
_entity_poly.pdbx_seq_one_letter_code
_entity_poly.pdbx_strand_id
1 'polypeptide(L)'
;MFKTGAILNFLIAAGHLACLPWLYPVLSIYRIDGIMETLALRYGAAIPYLLTVAIASIFAVFGLYGLSGAGVIRRLPLLETGIYTIATLFLLRAVAEMAVTGHAPLADSTGALAAVGTLYLLGGRRKFGRQESE
;
A
#
# COMPACT_ATOMS: atom_id res chain seq x y z
N MET A 1 6.92 -14.44 -3.85
CA MET A 1 7.06 -13.17 -3.16
C MET A 1 6.42 -12.02 -3.92
N PHE A 2 6.94 -11.59 -5.07
CA PHE A 2 6.35 -10.48 -5.84
C PHE A 2 4.91 -10.71 -6.29
N LYS A 3 4.54 -11.92 -6.75
CA LYS A 3 3.15 -12.24 -7.13
C LYS A 3 2.19 -12.08 -5.96
N THR A 4 2.57 -12.59 -4.80
CA THR A 4 1.76 -12.46 -3.58
C THR A 4 1.62 -11.00 -3.16
N GLY A 5 2.72 -10.24 -3.16
CA GLY A 5 2.68 -8.80 -2.87
C GLY A 5 1.82 -8.03 -3.88
N ALA A 6 1.87 -8.38 -5.17
CA ALA A 6 1.04 -7.77 -6.20
C ALA A 6 -0.47 -8.06 -5.96
N ILE A 7 -0.82 -9.31 -5.66
CA ILE A 7 -2.21 -9.68 -5.37
C ILE A 7 -2.73 -8.91 -4.15
N LEU A 8 -1.95 -8.84 -3.07
CA LEU A 8 -2.34 -8.07 -1.88
C LEU A 8 -2.57 -6.59 -2.20
N ASN A 9 -1.69 -5.97 -2.99
CA ASN A 9 -1.87 -4.58 -3.40
C ASN A 9 -3.14 -4.38 -4.24
N PHE A 10 -3.46 -5.28 -5.17
CA PHE A 10 -4.70 -5.20 -5.94
C PHE A 10 -5.94 -5.43 -5.07
N LEU A 11 -5.89 -6.32 -4.09
CA LEU A 11 -6.98 -6.52 -3.12
C LEU A 11 -7.20 -5.27 -2.27
N ILE A 12 -6.13 -4.61 -1.82
CA ILE A 12 -6.22 -3.36 -1.08
C ILE A 12 -6.81 -2.26 -1.98
N ALA A 13 -6.35 -2.13 -3.22
CA ALA A 13 -6.89 -1.17 -4.18
C ALA A 13 -8.40 -1.41 -4.43
N ALA A 14 -8.78 -2.65 -4.67
CA ALA A 14 -10.18 -3.04 -4.86
C ALA A 14 -11.03 -2.74 -3.61
N GLY A 15 -10.49 -3.00 -2.42
CA GLY A 15 -11.14 -2.68 -1.14
C GLY A 15 -11.42 -1.18 -1.00
N HIS A 16 -10.46 -0.32 -1.34
CA HIS A 16 -10.65 1.14 -1.33
C HIS A 16 -11.75 1.59 -2.28
N LEU A 17 -11.81 1.01 -3.48
CA LEU A 17 -12.88 1.33 -4.45
C LEU A 17 -14.24 0.77 -4.00
N ALA A 18 -14.26 -0.43 -3.43
CA ALA A 18 -15.49 -1.06 -2.95
C ALA A 18 -16.10 -0.33 -1.74
N CYS A 19 -15.30 0.36 -0.93
CA CYS A 19 -15.82 1.10 0.22
C CYS A 19 -16.43 2.47 -0.15
N LEU A 20 -16.27 2.96 -1.39
CA LEU A 20 -16.78 4.29 -1.79
C LEU A 20 -18.27 4.53 -1.47
N PRO A 21 -19.20 3.56 -1.68
CA PRO A 21 -20.60 3.77 -1.31
C PRO A 21 -20.85 3.91 0.19
N TRP A 22 -19.97 3.34 1.01
CA TRP A 22 -20.05 3.36 2.48
C TRP A 22 -18.82 4.08 3.09
N LEU A 23 -18.31 5.09 2.41
CA LEU A 23 -17.03 5.72 2.76
C LEU A 23 -17.00 6.21 4.21
N TYR A 24 -17.97 7.02 4.64
CA TYR A 24 -17.97 7.57 6.01
C TYR A 24 -18.12 6.52 7.11
N PRO A 25 -19.01 5.52 7.01
CA PRO A 25 -19.01 4.38 7.95
C PRO A 25 -17.68 3.65 8.04
N VAL A 26 -16.99 3.46 6.92
CA VAL A 26 -15.66 2.82 6.92
C VAL A 26 -14.60 3.72 7.57
N LEU A 27 -14.60 5.02 7.26
CA LEU A 27 -13.66 5.97 7.86
C LEU A 27 -13.82 6.06 9.39
N SER A 28 -15.04 5.94 9.91
CA SER A 28 -15.28 5.96 11.36
C SER A 28 -14.71 4.73 12.08
N ILE A 29 -14.68 3.56 11.42
CA ILE A 29 -14.04 2.36 11.97
C ILE A 29 -12.52 2.62 12.17
N TYR A 30 -11.90 3.33 11.25
CA TYR A 30 -10.48 3.69 11.32
C TYR A 30 -10.20 5.00 12.09
N ARG A 31 -11.23 5.64 12.65
CA ARG A 31 -11.15 6.92 13.40
C ARG A 31 -10.50 8.07 12.63
N ILE A 32 -10.70 8.11 11.32
CA ILE A 32 -10.20 9.16 10.44
C ILE A 32 -11.32 10.00 9.79
N ASP A 33 -12.56 9.70 10.16
CA ASP A 33 -13.77 10.42 9.74
C ASP A 33 -13.69 11.91 10.05
N GLY A 34 -13.27 12.31 11.24
CA GLY A 34 -13.14 13.72 11.63
C GLY A 34 -12.15 14.50 10.77
N ILE A 35 -11.04 13.89 10.38
CA ILE A 35 -10.05 14.51 9.47
C ILE A 35 -10.67 14.68 8.07
N MET A 36 -11.36 13.65 7.57
CA MET A 36 -11.99 13.65 6.26
C MET A 36 -13.17 14.62 6.20
N GLU A 37 -13.94 14.74 7.28
CA GLU A 37 -15.02 15.72 7.41
C GLU A 37 -14.47 17.16 7.38
N THR A 38 -13.39 17.41 8.10
CA THR A 38 -12.72 18.71 8.09
C THR A 38 -12.22 19.07 6.68
N LEU A 39 -11.64 18.11 5.96
CA LEU A 39 -11.21 18.30 4.58
C LEU A 39 -12.39 18.54 3.65
N ALA A 40 -13.49 17.80 3.83
CA ALA A 40 -14.71 17.98 3.05
C ALA A 40 -15.34 19.35 3.25
N LEU A 41 -15.37 19.85 4.49
CA LEU A 41 -15.87 21.19 4.80
C LEU A 41 -14.98 22.29 4.22
N ARG A 42 -13.66 22.09 4.21
CA ARG A 42 -12.70 23.10 3.78
C ARG A 42 -12.51 23.14 2.27
N TYR A 43 -12.53 22.01 1.60
CA TYR A 43 -12.15 21.88 0.19
C TYR A 43 -13.25 21.28 -0.69
N GLY A 44 -14.38 20.87 -0.11
CA GLY A 44 -15.53 20.31 -0.80
C GLY A 44 -15.76 18.83 -0.51
N ALA A 45 -17.03 18.44 -0.55
CA ALA A 45 -17.50 17.08 -0.21
C ALA A 45 -16.92 15.96 -1.10
N ALA A 46 -16.40 16.29 -2.28
CA ALA A 46 -15.75 15.32 -3.19
C ALA A 46 -14.36 14.89 -2.74
N ILE A 47 -13.68 15.66 -1.88
CA ILE A 47 -12.28 15.44 -1.51
C ILE A 47 -12.03 14.08 -0.86
N PRO A 48 -12.80 13.60 0.13
CA PRO A 48 -12.59 12.27 0.70
C PRO A 48 -12.69 11.14 -0.33
N TYR A 49 -13.62 11.26 -1.28
CA TYR A 49 -13.78 10.29 -2.38
C TYR A 49 -12.58 10.31 -3.33
N LEU A 50 -12.13 11.50 -3.73
CA LEU A 50 -10.97 11.66 -4.60
C LEU A 50 -9.69 11.13 -3.94
N LEU A 51 -9.50 11.38 -2.65
CA LEU A 51 -8.36 10.84 -1.90
C LEU A 51 -8.41 9.30 -1.86
N THR A 52 -9.58 8.72 -1.63
CA THR A 52 -9.74 7.26 -1.61
C THR A 52 -9.41 6.65 -2.98
N VAL A 53 -9.87 7.26 -4.07
CA VAL A 53 -9.55 6.82 -5.44
C VAL A 53 -8.06 6.99 -5.74
N ALA A 54 -7.45 8.08 -5.30
CA ALA A 54 -6.01 8.32 -5.47
C ALA A 54 -5.18 7.24 -4.73
N ILE A 55 -5.54 6.90 -3.49
CA ILE A 55 -4.90 5.85 -2.72
C ILE A 55 -5.07 4.49 -3.42
N ALA A 56 -6.28 4.15 -3.89
CA ALA A 56 -6.52 2.92 -4.65
C ALA A 56 -5.64 2.84 -5.91
N SER A 57 -5.47 3.96 -6.61
CA SER A 57 -4.60 4.04 -7.80
C SER A 57 -3.13 3.81 -7.46
N ILE A 58 -2.65 4.34 -6.34
CA ILE A 58 -1.28 4.11 -5.86
C ILE A 58 -1.07 2.61 -5.57
N PHE A 59 -2.00 1.95 -4.86
CA PHE A 59 -1.91 0.51 -4.61
C PHE A 59 -1.95 -0.32 -5.90
N ALA A 60 -2.77 0.08 -6.87
CA ALA A 60 -2.79 -0.58 -8.18
C ALA A 60 -1.42 -0.45 -8.89
N VAL A 61 -0.79 0.72 -8.88
CA VAL A 61 0.56 0.92 -9.41
C VAL A 61 1.57 0.03 -8.66
N PHE A 62 1.51 -0.04 -7.34
CA PHE A 62 2.37 -0.93 -6.55
C PHE A 62 2.18 -2.40 -6.93
N GLY A 63 0.93 -2.82 -7.20
CA GLY A 63 0.62 -4.14 -7.73
C GLY A 63 1.29 -4.40 -9.08
N LEU A 64 1.26 -3.44 -10.00
CA LEU A 64 1.92 -3.53 -11.30
C LEU A 64 3.45 -3.67 -11.15
N TYR A 65 4.08 -2.92 -10.26
CA TYR A 65 5.50 -3.10 -9.95
C TYR A 65 5.81 -4.50 -9.42
N GLY A 66 4.94 -5.06 -8.58
CA GLY A 66 5.03 -6.43 -8.11
C GLY A 66 4.93 -7.45 -9.25
N LEU A 67 3.99 -7.31 -10.19
CA LEU A 67 3.87 -8.16 -11.37
C LEU A 67 5.10 -8.05 -12.29
N SER A 68 5.60 -6.84 -12.49
CA SER A 68 6.83 -6.61 -13.26
C SER A 68 8.06 -7.23 -12.56
N GLY A 69 8.15 -7.11 -11.24
CA GLY A 69 9.15 -7.80 -10.42
C GLY A 69 9.10 -9.30 -10.54
N ALA A 70 7.89 -9.87 -10.64
CA ALA A 70 7.65 -11.30 -10.86
C ALA A 70 7.91 -11.77 -12.30
N GLY A 71 8.15 -10.85 -13.25
CA GLY A 71 8.32 -11.18 -14.67
C GLY A 71 7.01 -11.57 -15.38
N VAL A 72 5.86 -11.24 -14.81
CA VAL A 72 4.54 -11.54 -15.40
C VAL A 72 4.20 -10.53 -16.50
N ILE A 73 4.62 -9.28 -16.30
CA ILE A 73 4.44 -8.20 -17.27
C ILE A 73 5.80 -7.62 -17.68
N ARG A 74 5.79 -6.81 -18.74
CA ARG A 74 6.97 -6.09 -19.23
C ARG A 74 7.67 -5.35 -18.08
N ARG A 75 9.00 -5.32 -18.11
CA ARG A 75 9.82 -4.62 -17.12
C ARG A 75 9.49 -3.14 -17.10
N LEU A 76 9.00 -2.65 -15.98
CA LEU A 76 8.69 -1.24 -15.77
C LEU A 76 9.99 -0.43 -15.58
N PRO A 77 9.99 0.85 -15.96
CA PRO A 77 11.13 1.72 -15.71
C PRO A 77 11.40 1.83 -14.21
N LEU A 78 12.67 1.98 -13.83
CA LEU A 78 13.11 2.09 -12.43
C LEU A 78 12.59 0.97 -11.52
N LEU A 79 12.44 -0.26 -12.06
CA LEU A 79 11.83 -1.39 -11.35
C LEU A 79 12.48 -1.64 -10.00
N GLU A 80 13.79 -1.62 -9.93
CA GLU A 80 14.55 -1.87 -8.68
C GLU A 80 14.26 -0.78 -7.65
N THR A 81 14.44 0.49 -8.04
CA THR A 81 14.14 1.64 -7.19
C THR A 81 12.69 1.64 -6.74
N GLY A 82 11.75 1.37 -7.66
CA GLY A 82 10.33 1.30 -7.34
C GLY A 82 10.01 0.22 -6.31
N ILE A 83 10.58 -0.97 -6.45
CA ILE A 83 10.39 -2.08 -5.50
C ILE A 83 10.92 -1.73 -4.11
N TYR A 84 12.12 -1.15 -4.01
CA TYR A 84 12.66 -0.75 -2.71
C TYR A 84 11.91 0.43 -2.10
N THR A 85 11.47 1.40 -2.91
CA THR A 85 10.63 2.51 -2.43
C THR A 85 9.31 1.99 -1.87
N ILE A 86 8.62 1.08 -2.57
CA ILE A 86 7.38 0.46 -2.10
C ILE A 86 7.63 -0.28 -0.78
N ALA A 87 8.68 -1.11 -0.71
CA ALA A 87 9.03 -1.83 0.51
C ALA A 87 9.27 -0.88 1.69
N THR A 88 10.04 0.19 1.48
CA THR A 88 10.34 1.19 2.51
C THR A 88 9.09 1.91 2.98
N LEU A 89 8.20 2.35 2.07
CA LEU A 89 6.95 3.02 2.42
C LEU A 89 6.05 2.13 3.29
N PHE A 90 5.88 0.88 2.91
CA PHE A 90 5.06 -0.07 3.68
C PHE A 90 5.65 -0.37 5.06
N LEU A 91 6.96 -0.54 5.16
CA LEU A 91 7.63 -0.80 6.44
C LEU A 91 7.60 0.44 7.34
N LEU A 92 7.86 1.64 6.81
CA LEU A 92 7.73 2.88 7.56
C LEU A 92 6.30 3.11 8.06
N ARG A 93 5.31 2.84 7.21
CA ARG A 93 3.89 2.93 7.59
C ARG A 93 3.57 1.98 8.75
N ALA A 94 4.04 0.72 8.66
CA ALA A 94 3.84 -0.27 9.72
C ALA A 94 4.52 0.14 11.04
N VAL A 95 5.76 0.65 10.98
CA VAL A 95 6.49 1.14 12.17
C VAL A 95 5.80 2.36 12.78
N ALA A 96 5.36 3.32 11.95
CA ALA A 96 4.66 4.50 12.44
C ALA A 96 3.35 4.14 13.15
N GLU A 97 2.61 3.17 12.63
CA GLU A 97 1.37 2.70 13.25
C GLU A 97 1.63 1.99 14.59
N MET A 98 2.67 1.16 14.66
CA MET A 98 3.12 0.56 15.93
C MET A 98 3.50 1.62 16.98
N ALA A 99 4.20 2.67 16.57
CA ALA A 99 4.61 3.74 17.46
C ALA A 99 3.41 4.53 18.04
N VAL A 100 2.35 4.68 17.25
CA VAL A 100 1.13 5.41 17.65
C VAL A 100 0.19 4.53 18.46
N THR A 101 0.01 3.25 18.11
CA THR A 101 -0.99 2.38 18.73
C THR A 101 -0.44 1.54 19.88
N GLY A 102 0.89 1.36 19.95
CA GLY A 102 1.53 0.51 20.96
C GLY A 102 1.23 -0.99 20.81
N HIS A 103 0.54 -1.40 19.75
CA HIS A 103 0.16 -2.80 19.51
C HIS A 103 1.07 -3.45 18.45
N ALA A 104 1.27 -4.77 18.59
CA ALA A 104 2.03 -5.54 17.62
C ALA A 104 1.29 -5.63 16.27
N PRO A 105 2.00 -5.59 15.12
CA PRO A 105 1.42 -5.44 13.78
C PRO A 105 0.58 -6.64 13.29
N LEU A 106 0.43 -7.69 14.09
CA LEU A 106 -0.22 -8.93 13.68
C LEU A 106 -1.75 -8.94 13.82
N ALA A 107 -2.34 -7.96 14.52
CA ALA A 107 -3.76 -7.97 14.83
C ALA A 107 -4.65 -7.16 13.89
N ASP A 108 -4.09 -6.19 13.14
CA ASP A 108 -4.82 -5.21 12.35
C ASP A 108 -4.29 -5.08 10.90
N SER A 109 -4.78 -4.10 10.16
CA SER A 109 -4.30 -3.70 8.81
C SER A 109 -2.78 -3.53 8.72
N THR A 110 -2.12 -3.20 9.83
CA THR A 110 -0.67 -3.06 9.97
C THR A 110 0.08 -4.35 9.62
N GLY A 111 -0.46 -5.51 9.99
CA GLY A 111 0.12 -6.82 9.65
C GLY A 111 0.18 -7.06 8.15
N ALA A 112 -0.87 -6.70 7.43
CA ALA A 112 -0.92 -6.80 5.97
C ALA A 112 0.11 -5.87 5.32
N LEU A 113 0.24 -4.63 5.81
CA LEU A 113 1.21 -3.65 5.32
C LEU A 113 2.66 -4.12 5.56
N ALA A 114 2.96 -4.61 6.76
CA ALA A 114 4.27 -5.18 7.09
C ALA A 114 4.60 -6.39 6.22
N ALA A 115 3.63 -7.27 5.97
CA ALA A 115 3.80 -8.43 5.09
C ALA A 115 4.11 -8.01 3.66
N VAL A 116 3.38 -7.05 3.09
CA VAL A 116 3.64 -6.54 1.74
C VAL A 116 5.03 -5.92 1.66
N GLY A 117 5.41 -5.05 2.61
CA GLY A 117 6.74 -4.43 2.64
C GLY A 117 7.85 -5.47 2.70
N THR A 118 7.72 -6.48 3.55
CA THR A 118 8.68 -7.57 3.68
C THR A 118 8.78 -8.41 2.40
N LEU A 119 7.65 -8.73 1.76
CA LEU A 119 7.63 -9.48 0.49
C LEU A 119 8.36 -8.74 -0.62
N TYR A 120 8.19 -7.42 -0.72
CA TYR A 120 8.88 -6.59 -1.71
C TYR A 120 10.37 -6.46 -1.39
N LEU A 121 10.73 -6.27 -0.13
CA LEU A 121 12.14 -6.17 0.30
C LEU A 121 12.90 -7.47 0.02
N LEU A 122 12.37 -8.60 0.49
CA LEU A 122 13.01 -9.91 0.29
C LEU A 122 13.03 -10.31 -1.19
N GLY A 123 11.95 -10.01 -1.93
CA GLY A 123 11.90 -10.22 -3.37
C GLY A 123 12.94 -9.40 -4.11
N GLY A 124 13.10 -8.13 -3.75
CA GLY A 124 14.11 -7.22 -4.30
C GLY A 124 15.52 -7.74 -4.06
N ARG A 125 15.85 -8.04 -2.79
CA ARG A 125 17.17 -8.61 -2.44
C ARG A 125 17.51 -9.89 -3.19
N ARG A 126 16.55 -10.79 -3.37
CA ARG A 126 16.76 -12.04 -4.12
C ARG A 126 16.95 -11.81 -5.61
N LYS A 127 16.29 -10.80 -6.19
CA LYS A 127 16.33 -10.53 -7.63
C LYS A 127 17.52 -9.67 -8.03
N PHE A 128 17.80 -8.63 -7.28
CA PHE A 128 18.80 -7.61 -7.62
C PHE A 128 20.12 -7.79 -6.90
N GLY A 129 20.15 -8.25 -5.64
CA GLY A 129 21.37 -8.48 -4.88
C GLY A 129 22.26 -9.61 -5.41
N ARG A 130 21.78 -10.41 -6.37
CA ARG A 130 22.58 -11.42 -7.05
C ARG A 130 23.42 -10.85 -8.21
N GLN A 131 23.08 -9.67 -8.69
CA GLN A 131 23.79 -9.01 -9.81
C GLN A 131 25.04 -8.24 -9.36
N GLU A 132 25.18 -7.96 -8.07
CA GLU A 132 26.37 -7.27 -7.52
C GLU A 132 27.52 -8.22 -7.16
N SER A 133 27.32 -9.54 -7.24
CA SER A 133 28.31 -10.57 -6.87
C SER A 133 28.95 -11.29 -8.09
N GLU A 134 28.63 -10.87 -9.31
CA GLU A 134 29.27 -11.33 -10.56
C GLU A 134 30.10 -10.20 -11.19
#